data_d5853a5d84c1a11b13b8774b34b3543a
#
_entry.id   d5853a5d84c1a11b13b8774b34b3543a
#
_cell.length_a   1.000
_cell.length_b   1.000
_cell.length_c   1.000
_cell.angle_alpha   90.00
_cell.angle_beta   90.00
_cell.angle_gamma   90.00
#
_symmetry.space_group_name_H-M   'P 1'
#
loop_
_entity.id
_entity.type
_entity.pdbx_description
1 polymer ?
#
loop_
_entity_poly.entity_id
_entity_poly.type
_entity_poly.pdbx_seq_one_letter_code
_entity_poly.pdbx_strand_id
1 'polypeptide(L)'
;MPITTPAEFVLREATLDDVNALSELEEACFETDRISRRSFKWMIKKGHSLLLVATTSDTLVAYVLLLYSQGTSLGRVYSLAVDANYRKAGIAAKLMQEAETQALDDGRSFLRLEVRPDNLGAIKLYEKLGYQPFDIVTDFYEDHADAIRMMKVLHHVPEVTHPEVAHYSQSTDFTCGPACLMMAMKSMDSELALTRQLELQLWREATTIFMTSGHGGCSPQGLALAANHRGLKTSLVCNSDDIPFINGVRSEEKKSVIECVHQDFIEKIAESDIQQIKAPVDAALLSEYLSKGELALVLISSYRLNQSKSPHWILVVSVSDTFVYFHDPDVDWDDNKSVTDSGYIPVTHKEFNRMIGYGKPRYQAAVIVSPSNKK
;
A
#
# COMPACT_ATOMS: atom_id res chain seq x y z
N MET A 1 34.94 -27.61 -24.35
CA MET A 1 34.66 -26.41 -23.57
C MET A 1 34.97 -26.77 -22.13
N PRO A 2 35.79 -26.00 -21.40
CA PRO A 2 36.10 -26.34 -20.02
C PRO A 2 34.82 -26.15 -19.20
N ILE A 3 34.49 -27.17 -18.41
CA ILE A 3 33.47 -27.09 -17.33
C ILE A 3 34.11 -26.18 -16.28
N THR A 4 33.78 -24.90 -16.34
CA THR A 4 34.12 -23.97 -15.25
C THR A 4 33.33 -24.43 -14.01
N THR A 5 34.08 -24.92 -13.03
CA THR A 5 33.57 -25.12 -11.66
C THR A 5 32.81 -23.84 -11.25
N PRO A 6 31.62 -23.95 -10.65
CA PRO A 6 30.92 -22.74 -10.18
C PRO A 6 31.87 -21.97 -9.26
N ALA A 7 32.13 -20.71 -9.60
CA ALA A 7 32.96 -19.88 -8.74
C ALA A 7 32.31 -19.87 -7.35
N GLU A 8 33.08 -20.24 -6.35
CA GLU A 8 32.63 -20.17 -4.96
C GLU A 8 32.36 -18.71 -4.62
N PHE A 9 31.13 -18.37 -4.26
CA PHE A 9 30.74 -17.00 -3.91
C PHE A 9 30.17 -16.98 -2.50
N VAL A 10 30.41 -15.87 -1.82
CA VAL A 10 29.94 -15.61 -0.46
C VAL A 10 28.80 -14.60 -0.52
N LEU A 11 27.70 -14.90 0.19
CA LEU A 11 26.58 -13.96 0.39
C LEU A 11 26.73 -13.28 1.74
N ARG A 12 26.50 -11.97 1.79
CA ARG A 12 26.49 -11.17 3.02
C ARG A 12 25.67 -9.92 2.83
N GLU A 13 25.34 -9.26 3.94
CA GLU A 13 24.80 -7.91 3.89
C GLU A 13 25.84 -6.92 3.37
N ALA A 14 25.35 -5.90 2.65
CA ALA A 14 26.17 -4.82 2.15
C ALA A 14 26.59 -3.87 3.27
N THR A 15 27.78 -3.33 3.17
CA THR A 15 28.34 -2.31 4.06
C THR A 15 28.56 -0.99 3.31
N LEU A 16 28.91 0.07 4.01
CA LEU A 16 29.23 1.35 3.37
C LEU A 16 30.46 1.28 2.45
N ASP A 17 31.34 0.30 2.67
CA ASP A 17 32.54 0.10 1.85
C ASP A 17 32.17 -0.47 0.46
N ASP A 18 31.01 -1.14 0.35
CA ASP A 18 30.53 -1.69 -0.91
C ASP A 18 29.91 -0.65 -1.86
N VAL A 19 29.62 0.56 -1.39
CA VAL A 19 28.87 1.56 -2.17
C VAL A 19 29.48 1.89 -3.51
N ASN A 20 30.81 1.87 -3.63
CA ASN A 20 31.48 2.14 -4.91
C ASN A 20 31.25 0.98 -5.90
N ALA A 21 31.52 -0.24 -5.47
CA ALA A 21 31.31 -1.45 -6.27
C ALA A 21 29.83 -1.65 -6.66
N LEU A 22 28.90 -1.34 -5.75
CA LEU A 22 27.46 -1.36 -6.03
C LEU A 22 27.10 -0.36 -7.15
N SER A 23 27.63 0.87 -7.09
CA SER A 23 27.36 1.88 -8.13
C SER A 23 27.96 1.49 -9.48
N GLU A 24 29.15 0.91 -9.50
CA GLU A 24 29.78 0.44 -10.72
C GLU A 24 29.01 -0.74 -11.35
N LEU A 25 28.54 -1.67 -10.52
CA LEU A 25 27.71 -2.79 -10.99
C LEU A 25 26.36 -2.31 -11.52
N GLU A 26 25.74 -1.32 -10.85
CA GLU A 26 24.49 -0.70 -11.28
C GLU A 26 24.63 -0.05 -12.65
N GLU A 27 25.69 0.74 -12.85
CA GLU A 27 26.01 1.38 -14.14
C GLU A 27 26.25 0.37 -15.25
N ALA A 28 26.87 -0.78 -14.93
CA ALA A 28 27.13 -1.85 -15.89
C ALA A 28 25.88 -2.68 -16.24
N CYS A 29 24.89 -2.76 -15.35
CA CYS A 29 23.72 -3.62 -15.50
C CYS A 29 22.48 -2.91 -16.05
N PHE A 30 22.33 -1.61 -15.82
CA PHE A 30 21.14 -0.84 -16.15
C PHE A 30 21.47 0.41 -16.98
N GLU A 31 20.64 0.69 -17.97
CA GLU A 31 20.75 1.90 -18.81
C GLU A 31 19.93 3.07 -18.22
N THR A 32 18.75 2.78 -17.66
CA THR A 32 17.81 3.71 -17.05
C THR A 32 17.48 3.26 -15.62
N ASP A 33 16.68 4.02 -14.88
CA ASP A 33 16.17 3.69 -13.54
C ASP A 33 17.25 3.31 -12.52
N ARG A 34 18.43 3.91 -12.63
CA ARG A 34 19.61 3.56 -11.83
C ARG A 34 19.50 4.06 -10.38
N ILE A 35 19.90 3.19 -9.45
CA ILE A 35 20.04 3.56 -8.05
C ILE A 35 21.29 4.43 -7.87
N SER A 36 21.09 5.63 -7.33
CA SER A 36 22.20 6.55 -7.08
C SER A 36 23.08 6.08 -5.92
N ARG A 37 24.36 6.48 -5.95
CA ARG A 37 25.31 6.27 -4.85
C ARG A 37 24.79 6.82 -3.51
N ARG A 38 24.05 7.93 -3.54
CA ARG A 38 23.41 8.52 -2.36
C ARG A 38 22.30 7.61 -1.82
N SER A 39 21.50 7.04 -2.71
CA SER A 39 20.42 6.10 -2.36
C SER A 39 20.98 4.82 -1.74
N PHE A 40 22.02 4.20 -2.30
CA PHE A 40 22.69 3.05 -1.69
C PHE A 40 23.17 3.34 -0.26
N LYS A 41 23.86 4.48 -0.06
CA LYS A 41 24.29 4.91 1.30
C LYS A 41 23.14 5.08 2.26
N TRP A 42 22.03 5.62 1.81
CA TRP A 42 20.84 5.83 2.63
C TRP A 42 20.19 4.50 3.01
N MET A 43 20.03 3.59 2.06
CA MET A 43 19.46 2.26 2.29
C MET A 43 20.29 1.44 3.28
N ILE A 44 21.61 1.42 3.15
CA ILE A 44 22.50 0.73 4.10
C ILE A 44 22.42 1.34 5.53
N LYS A 45 22.23 2.67 5.65
CA LYS A 45 22.29 3.34 6.96
C LYS A 45 20.97 3.38 7.72
N LYS A 46 19.83 3.49 7.01
CA LYS A 46 18.54 3.87 7.62
C LYS A 46 17.46 2.78 7.62
N GLY A 47 17.76 1.59 7.12
CA GLY A 47 17.21 0.35 7.55
C GLY A 47 15.71 0.09 7.51
N HIS A 48 14.99 0.42 6.42
CA HIS A 48 13.78 -0.31 6.07
C HIS A 48 14.02 -1.12 4.78
N SER A 49 15.25 -1.59 4.63
CA SER A 49 15.72 -2.30 3.45
C SER A 49 16.69 -3.40 3.85
N LEU A 50 16.75 -4.44 3.06
CA LEU A 50 17.76 -5.48 3.10
C LEU A 50 18.55 -5.42 1.80
N LEU A 51 19.86 -5.19 1.88
CA LEU A 51 20.77 -5.18 0.73
C LEU A 51 21.79 -6.30 0.90
N LEU A 52 21.64 -7.37 0.13
CA LEU A 52 22.58 -8.49 0.10
C LEU A 52 23.47 -8.38 -1.12
N VAL A 53 24.74 -8.73 -0.94
CA VAL A 53 25.75 -8.79 -2.00
C VAL A 53 26.32 -10.20 -2.12
N ALA A 54 26.70 -10.55 -3.35
CA ALA A 54 27.53 -11.74 -3.63
C ALA A 54 28.92 -11.29 -4.03
N THR A 55 29.94 -11.85 -3.37
CA THR A 55 31.35 -11.59 -3.67
C THR A 55 32.07 -12.86 -4.04
N THR A 56 33.03 -12.75 -4.95
CA THR A 56 33.97 -13.82 -5.30
C THR A 56 35.38 -13.24 -5.28
N SER A 57 36.30 -13.84 -4.51
CA SER A 57 37.64 -13.31 -4.31
C SER A 57 37.68 -11.81 -4.01
N ASP A 58 36.81 -11.35 -3.09
CA ASP A 58 36.61 -9.96 -2.66
C ASP A 58 36.05 -9.00 -3.72
N THR A 59 35.69 -9.49 -4.90
CA THR A 59 35.01 -8.69 -5.93
C THR A 59 33.51 -8.85 -5.82
N LEU A 60 32.76 -7.72 -5.74
CA LEU A 60 31.31 -7.71 -5.73
C LEU A 60 30.80 -8.00 -7.14
N VAL A 61 30.03 -9.09 -7.30
CA VAL A 61 29.58 -9.58 -8.60
C VAL A 61 28.06 -9.59 -8.77
N ALA A 62 27.32 -9.45 -7.67
CA ALA A 62 25.87 -9.34 -7.72
C ALA A 62 25.32 -8.71 -6.43
N TYR A 63 24.09 -8.19 -6.51
CA TYR A 63 23.33 -7.76 -5.34
C TYR A 63 21.84 -7.98 -5.53
N VAL A 64 21.10 -8.03 -4.41
CA VAL A 64 19.65 -7.88 -4.34
C VAL A 64 19.30 -6.84 -3.28
N LEU A 65 18.35 -5.95 -3.60
CA LEU A 65 17.81 -4.94 -2.69
C LEU A 65 16.34 -5.19 -2.46
N LEU A 66 15.96 -5.40 -1.19
CA LEU A 66 14.58 -5.40 -0.74
C LEU A 66 14.26 -4.09 -0.03
N LEU A 67 13.10 -3.51 -0.32
CA LEU A 67 12.50 -2.44 0.46
C LEU A 67 11.36 -3.00 1.30
N TYR A 68 11.26 -2.60 2.56
CA TYR A 68 10.22 -3.04 3.48
C TYR A 68 9.20 -1.94 3.72
N SER A 69 7.93 -2.22 3.44
CA SER A 69 6.83 -1.31 3.77
C SER A 69 6.55 -1.36 5.27
N GLN A 70 6.66 -0.21 5.94
CA GLN A 70 6.44 -0.10 7.38
C GLN A 70 5.01 -0.50 7.78
N GLY A 71 4.86 -1.13 8.94
CA GLY A 71 3.56 -1.53 9.48
C GLY A 71 2.83 -2.61 8.68
N THR A 72 3.45 -3.14 7.62
CA THR A 72 2.86 -4.15 6.74
C THR A 72 3.68 -5.44 6.73
N SER A 73 3.13 -6.52 6.19
CA SER A 73 3.84 -7.78 5.98
C SER A 73 4.45 -7.88 4.57
N LEU A 74 4.58 -6.74 3.88
CA LEU A 74 5.05 -6.67 2.50
C LEU A 74 6.52 -6.25 2.44
N GLY A 75 7.31 -6.97 1.63
CA GLY A 75 8.59 -6.55 1.10
C GLY A 75 8.53 -6.44 -0.42
N ARG A 76 9.38 -5.60 -0.99
CA ARG A 76 9.52 -5.41 -2.43
C ARG A 76 10.96 -5.68 -2.86
N VAL A 77 11.15 -6.57 -3.83
CA VAL A 77 12.44 -6.70 -4.52
C VAL A 77 12.58 -5.50 -5.45
N TYR A 78 13.33 -4.50 -4.99
CA TYR A 78 13.47 -3.22 -5.69
C TYR A 78 14.46 -3.32 -6.85
N SER A 79 15.58 -4.05 -6.64
CA SER A 79 16.58 -4.28 -7.68
C SER A 79 17.32 -5.58 -7.46
N LEU A 80 17.69 -6.24 -8.56
CA LEU A 80 18.54 -7.42 -8.62
C LEU A 80 19.51 -7.30 -9.79
N ALA A 81 20.79 -7.22 -9.52
CA ALA A 81 21.84 -7.12 -10.53
C ALA A 81 22.86 -8.25 -10.42
N VAL A 82 23.31 -8.75 -11.56
CA VAL A 82 24.40 -9.73 -11.68
C VAL A 82 25.31 -9.32 -12.82
N ASP A 83 26.61 -9.19 -12.53
CA ASP A 83 27.63 -8.91 -13.53
C ASP A 83 27.55 -9.89 -14.71
N ALA A 84 27.67 -9.37 -15.91
CA ALA A 84 27.48 -10.13 -17.15
C ALA A 84 28.38 -11.40 -17.25
N ASN A 85 29.57 -11.33 -16.68
CA ASN A 85 30.54 -12.43 -16.69
C ASN A 85 30.17 -13.56 -15.72
N TYR A 86 29.29 -13.27 -14.75
CA TYR A 86 28.87 -14.22 -13.70
C TYR A 86 27.41 -14.68 -13.86
N ARG A 87 26.73 -14.25 -14.95
CA ARG A 87 25.37 -14.70 -15.26
C ARG A 87 25.33 -16.20 -15.53
N LYS A 88 24.17 -16.82 -15.32
CA LYS A 88 23.91 -18.28 -15.48
C LYS A 88 24.65 -19.18 -14.50
N ALA A 89 25.37 -18.64 -13.51
CA ALA A 89 26.02 -19.38 -12.44
C ALA A 89 25.10 -19.67 -11.23
N GLY A 90 23.81 -19.28 -11.28
CA GLY A 90 22.85 -19.49 -10.20
C GLY A 90 22.91 -18.46 -9.07
N ILE A 91 23.75 -17.42 -9.16
CA ILE A 91 23.96 -16.40 -8.13
C ILE A 91 22.66 -15.66 -7.83
N ALA A 92 21.93 -15.21 -8.87
CA ALA A 92 20.65 -14.51 -8.69
C ALA A 92 19.63 -15.35 -7.90
N ALA A 93 19.51 -16.64 -8.22
CA ALA A 93 18.59 -17.54 -7.51
C ALA A 93 18.95 -17.68 -6.03
N LYS A 94 20.25 -17.81 -5.72
CA LYS A 94 20.72 -17.93 -4.33
C LYS A 94 20.57 -16.63 -3.55
N LEU A 95 20.86 -15.48 -4.17
CA LEU A 95 20.59 -14.15 -3.57
C LEU A 95 19.11 -13.98 -3.24
N MET A 96 18.22 -14.32 -4.16
CA MET A 96 16.78 -14.25 -3.94
C MET A 96 16.33 -15.17 -2.81
N GLN A 97 16.80 -16.42 -2.78
CA GLN A 97 16.45 -17.37 -1.72
C GLN A 97 16.92 -16.91 -0.33
N GLU A 98 18.14 -16.38 -0.24
CA GLU A 98 18.65 -15.78 1.00
C GLU A 98 17.84 -14.57 1.42
N ALA A 99 17.53 -13.67 0.47
CA ALA A 99 16.69 -12.50 0.72
C ALA A 99 15.27 -12.87 1.18
N GLU A 100 14.68 -13.91 0.61
CA GLU A 100 13.38 -14.45 1.02
C GLU A 100 13.42 -15.00 2.46
N THR A 101 14.49 -15.69 2.84
CA THR A 101 14.68 -16.22 4.19
C THR A 101 14.78 -15.10 5.20
N GLN A 102 15.65 -14.12 4.94
CA GLN A 102 15.82 -12.96 5.84
C GLN A 102 14.57 -12.08 5.90
N ALA A 103 13.86 -11.89 4.78
CA ALA A 103 12.60 -11.17 4.76
C ALA A 103 11.54 -11.85 5.65
N LEU A 104 11.47 -13.19 5.63
CA LEU A 104 10.55 -13.95 6.49
C LEU A 104 10.92 -13.79 7.96
N ASP A 105 12.20 -13.86 8.32
CA ASP A 105 12.71 -13.64 9.67
C ASP A 105 12.41 -12.22 10.17
N ASP A 106 12.42 -11.23 9.27
CA ASP A 106 12.02 -9.84 9.51
C ASP A 106 10.49 -9.63 9.55
N GLY A 107 9.70 -10.72 9.51
CA GLY A 107 8.24 -10.69 9.61
C GLY A 107 7.53 -10.27 8.32
N ARG A 108 8.19 -10.43 7.16
CA ARG A 108 7.55 -10.23 5.86
C ARG A 108 6.97 -11.55 5.39
N SER A 109 5.69 -11.54 5.03
CA SER A 109 5.00 -12.74 4.54
C SER A 109 4.85 -12.74 3.03
N PHE A 110 5.08 -11.61 2.38
CA PHE A 110 4.93 -11.42 0.94
C PHE A 110 6.12 -10.66 0.37
N LEU A 111 6.61 -11.09 -0.78
CA LEU A 111 7.52 -10.31 -1.61
C LEU A 111 6.86 -10.02 -2.96
N ARG A 112 6.97 -8.77 -3.40
CA ARG A 112 6.54 -8.29 -4.72
C ARG A 112 7.74 -7.82 -5.51
N LEU A 113 7.60 -7.81 -6.82
CA LEU A 113 8.56 -7.24 -7.75
C LEU A 113 7.85 -6.76 -9.02
N GLU A 114 8.51 -5.89 -9.74
CA GLU A 114 8.17 -5.46 -11.08
C GLU A 114 9.26 -5.93 -12.03
N VAL A 115 8.86 -6.42 -13.19
CA VAL A 115 9.79 -6.90 -14.22
C VAL A 115 9.31 -6.49 -15.61
N ARG A 116 10.23 -6.04 -16.44
CA ARG A 116 9.95 -5.69 -17.85
C ARG A 116 9.44 -6.92 -18.60
N PRO A 117 8.41 -6.79 -19.45
CA PRO A 117 7.89 -7.90 -20.25
C PRO A 117 8.92 -8.52 -21.21
N ASP A 118 9.90 -7.75 -21.66
CA ASP A 118 10.99 -8.18 -22.54
C ASP A 118 12.14 -8.88 -21.79
N ASN A 119 12.22 -8.77 -20.45
CA ASN A 119 13.23 -9.46 -19.63
C ASN A 119 12.83 -10.91 -19.34
N LEU A 120 12.75 -11.72 -20.39
CA LEU A 120 12.36 -13.14 -20.31
C LEU A 120 13.27 -13.96 -19.38
N GLY A 121 14.52 -13.52 -19.20
CA GLY A 121 15.47 -14.20 -18.30
C GLY A 121 15.10 -14.03 -16.83
N ALA A 122 14.74 -12.82 -16.43
CA ALA A 122 14.30 -12.51 -15.07
C ALA A 122 12.91 -13.13 -14.78
N ILE A 123 11.97 -13.03 -15.73
CA ILE A 123 10.64 -13.64 -15.57
C ILE A 123 10.76 -15.14 -15.27
N LYS A 124 11.54 -15.89 -16.09
CA LYS A 124 11.78 -17.33 -15.86
C LYS A 124 12.45 -17.63 -14.51
N LEU A 125 13.35 -16.75 -14.06
CA LEU A 125 13.96 -16.88 -12.74
C LEU A 125 12.90 -16.76 -11.64
N TYR A 126 12.08 -15.72 -11.70
CA TYR A 126 11.06 -15.46 -10.70
C TYR A 126 9.97 -16.54 -10.68
N GLU A 127 9.47 -16.97 -11.84
CA GLU A 127 8.55 -18.12 -11.96
C GLU A 127 9.12 -19.39 -11.32
N LYS A 128 10.41 -19.71 -11.61
CA LYS A 128 11.09 -20.85 -11.01
C LYS A 128 11.23 -20.74 -9.49
N LEU A 129 11.34 -19.54 -8.94
CA LEU A 129 11.38 -19.26 -7.51
C LEU A 129 9.97 -19.23 -6.88
N GLY A 130 8.90 -19.37 -7.67
CA GLY A 130 7.52 -19.44 -7.19
C GLY A 130 6.79 -18.09 -7.16
N TYR A 131 7.34 -17.06 -7.79
CA TYR A 131 6.61 -15.82 -8.01
C TYR A 131 5.55 -16.01 -9.09
N GLN A 132 4.35 -15.47 -8.85
CA GLN A 132 3.23 -15.52 -9.78
C GLN A 132 2.88 -14.10 -10.27
N PRO A 133 2.61 -13.90 -11.57
CA PRO A 133 2.12 -12.63 -12.06
C PRO A 133 0.71 -12.38 -11.50
N PHE A 134 0.41 -11.13 -11.13
CA PHE A 134 -0.91 -10.76 -10.60
C PHE A 134 -1.44 -9.43 -11.14
N ASP A 135 -0.58 -8.63 -11.82
CA ASP A 135 -0.99 -7.32 -12.33
C ASP A 135 -0.02 -6.84 -13.42
N ILE A 136 -0.43 -5.84 -14.21
CA ILE A 136 0.41 -5.12 -15.17
C ILE A 136 0.24 -3.63 -14.92
N VAL A 137 1.37 -2.93 -14.76
CA VAL A 137 1.38 -1.47 -14.63
C VAL A 137 1.88 -0.89 -15.96
N THR A 138 1.03 -0.11 -16.59
CA THR A 138 1.39 0.59 -17.83
C THR A 138 2.24 1.81 -17.54
N ASP A 139 3.16 2.13 -18.45
CA ASP A 139 4.00 3.33 -18.38
C ASP A 139 4.84 3.41 -17.07
N PHE A 140 5.42 2.28 -16.67
CA PHE A 140 6.10 2.14 -15.39
C PHE A 140 7.55 2.61 -15.39
N TYR A 141 8.31 2.28 -16.45
CA TYR A 141 9.74 2.61 -16.55
C TYR A 141 9.96 3.99 -17.18
N GLU A 142 11.12 4.60 -16.96
CA GLU A 142 11.47 5.92 -17.53
C GLU A 142 11.32 5.98 -19.06
N ASP A 143 11.47 4.86 -19.73
CA ASP A 143 11.29 4.72 -21.18
C ASP A 143 9.85 4.38 -21.60
N HIS A 144 8.89 4.55 -20.70
CA HIS A 144 7.47 4.27 -20.91
C HIS A 144 7.11 2.79 -21.14
N ALA A 145 8.01 1.86 -20.82
CA ALA A 145 7.69 0.44 -20.87
C ALA A 145 6.80 0.03 -19.69
N ASP A 146 5.93 -0.96 -19.92
CA ASP A 146 5.09 -1.55 -18.89
C ASP A 146 5.90 -2.45 -17.96
N ALA A 147 5.35 -2.73 -16.78
CA ALA A 147 5.89 -3.71 -15.84
C ALA A 147 4.86 -4.83 -15.56
N ILE A 148 5.33 -6.07 -15.60
CA ILE A 148 4.60 -7.20 -15.01
C ILE A 148 4.90 -7.21 -13.52
N ARG A 149 3.85 -7.18 -12.70
CA ARG A 149 3.95 -7.35 -11.26
C ARG A 149 3.85 -8.81 -10.90
N MET A 150 4.81 -9.27 -10.11
CA MET A 150 4.80 -10.64 -9.61
C MET A 150 4.87 -10.64 -8.07
N MET A 151 4.26 -11.65 -7.46
CA MET A 151 4.23 -11.81 -6.01
C MET A 151 4.56 -13.24 -5.62
N LYS A 152 5.26 -13.39 -4.50
CA LYS A 152 5.47 -14.66 -3.81
C LYS A 152 5.01 -14.56 -2.38
N VAL A 153 4.26 -15.56 -1.93
CA VAL A 153 3.94 -15.77 -0.53
C VAL A 153 5.08 -16.55 0.11
N LEU A 154 5.74 -15.99 1.12
CA LEU A 154 6.89 -16.60 1.79
C LEU A 154 6.48 -17.60 2.89
N HIS A 155 5.30 -17.38 3.46
CA HIS A 155 4.72 -18.27 4.47
C HIS A 155 3.43 -18.87 3.92
N HIS A 156 3.10 -20.12 4.34
CA HIS A 156 1.86 -20.74 3.88
C HIS A 156 0.64 -19.92 4.33
N VAL A 157 0.09 -19.16 3.41
CA VAL A 157 -1.16 -18.42 3.57
C VAL A 157 -2.17 -19.05 2.63
N PRO A 158 -3.39 -19.37 3.09
CA PRO A 158 -4.44 -19.81 2.19
C PRO A 158 -4.59 -18.85 1.01
N GLU A 159 -4.79 -19.40 -0.18
CA GLU A 159 -5.01 -18.60 -1.39
C GLU A 159 -6.25 -17.72 -1.19
N VAL A 160 -6.08 -16.41 -1.26
CA VAL A 160 -7.17 -15.44 -1.12
C VAL A 160 -7.45 -14.84 -2.47
N THR A 161 -8.67 -15.06 -2.96
CA THR A 161 -9.16 -14.37 -4.14
C THR A 161 -9.54 -12.95 -3.74
N HIS A 162 -8.87 -11.95 -4.30
CA HIS A 162 -9.23 -10.55 -4.09
C HIS A 162 -10.20 -10.08 -5.18
N PRO A 163 -11.19 -9.24 -4.85
CA PRO A 163 -11.96 -8.56 -5.88
C PRO A 163 -11.03 -7.65 -6.69
N GLU A 164 -11.30 -7.50 -7.97
CA GLU A 164 -10.58 -6.56 -8.81
C GLU A 164 -11.01 -5.13 -8.47
N VAL A 165 -10.12 -4.38 -7.82
CA VAL A 165 -10.32 -2.98 -7.44
C VAL A 165 -9.17 -2.15 -8.00
N ALA A 166 -9.47 -1.28 -8.95
CA ALA A 166 -8.47 -0.38 -9.52
C ALA A 166 -7.96 0.60 -8.46
N HIS A 167 -6.63 0.75 -8.36
CA HIS A 167 -6.03 1.72 -7.47
C HIS A 167 -6.14 3.14 -8.03
N TYR A 168 -6.39 4.12 -7.16
CA TYR A 168 -6.36 5.55 -7.47
C TYR A 168 -5.55 6.28 -6.39
N SER A 169 -4.49 6.99 -6.82
CA SER A 169 -3.67 7.81 -5.93
C SER A 169 -4.36 9.15 -5.67
N GLN A 170 -4.47 9.51 -4.39
CA GLN A 170 -5.00 10.83 -4.02
C GLN A 170 -4.18 11.97 -4.64
N SER A 171 -4.82 13.03 -5.05
CA SER A 171 -4.15 14.16 -5.69
C SER A 171 -3.74 15.27 -4.71
N THR A 172 -4.13 15.17 -3.45
CA THR A 172 -3.79 16.13 -2.36
C THR A 172 -3.74 15.40 -1.01
N ASP A 173 -3.03 15.98 -0.03
CA ASP A 173 -2.83 15.40 1.31
C ASP A 173 -4.10 15.19 2.13
N PHE A 174 -5.25 15.71 1.69
CA PHE A 174 -6.52 15.67 2.43
C PHE A 174 -7.64 14.92 1.70
N THR A 175 -7.37 14.28 0.57
CA THR A 175 -8.38 13.61 -0.27
C THR A 175 -8.35 12.09 -0.20
N CYS A 176 -7.73 11.50 0.85
CA CYS A 176 -7.68 10.04 1.03
C CYS A 176 -9.08 9.39 1.06
N GLY A 177 -10.05 9.99 1.75
CA GLY A 177 -11.42 9.50 1.80
C GLY A 177 -12.12 9.47 0.43
N PRO A 178 -12.14 10.60 -0.31
CA PRO A 178 -12.60 10.65 -1.70
C PRO A 178 -11.94 9.61 -2.61
N ALA A 179 -10.62 9.48 -2.57
CA ALA A 179 -9.90 8.51 -3.38
C ALA A 179 -10.33 7.06 -3.06
N CYS A 180 -10.49 6.71 -1.77
CA CYS A 180 -11.05 5.42 -1.36
C CYS A 180 -12.47 5.20 -1.89
N LEU A 181 -13.33 6.22 -1.81
CA LEU A 181 -14.70 6.11 -2.32
C LEU A 181 -14.72 5.95 -3.85
N MET A 182 -13.86 6.67 -4.57
CA MET A 182 -13.71 6.53 -6.02
C MET A 182 -13.27 5.12 -6.44
N MET A 183 -12.30 4.53 -5.75
CA MET A 183 -11.87 3.15 -5.99
C MET A 183 -13.02 2.16 -5.77
N ALA A 184 -13.77 2.31 -4.68
CA ALA A 184 -14.94 1.48 -4.40
C ALA A 184 -16.03 1.65 -5.47
N MET A 185 -16.33 2.88 -5.89
CA MET A 185 -17.29 3.16 -6.96
C MET A 185 -16.85 2.56 -8.30
N LYS A 186 -15.56 2.67 -8.65
CA LYS A 186 -15.00 2.11 -9.89
C LYS A 186 -15.12 0.59 -9.96
N SER A 187 -14.98 -0.11 -8.85
CA SER A 187 -15.15 -1.57 -8.81
C SER A 187 -16.61 -2.01 -9.02
N MET A 188 -17.57 -1.09 -8.79
CA MET A 188 -19.01 -1.33 -8.95
C MET A 188 -19.54 -0.80 -10.31
N ASP A 189 -18.84 0.16 -10.91
CA ASP A 189 -19.15 0.76 -12.20
C ASP A 189 -17.86 0.91 -13.03
N SER A 190 -17.62 -0.05 -13.93
CA SER A 190 -16.41 -0.08 -14.78
C SER A 190 -16.30 1.12 -15.71
N GLU A 191 -17.40 1.82 -16.02
CA GLU A 191 -17.39 3.00 -16.89
C GLU A 191 -17.07 4.30 -16.13
N LEU A 192 -17.05 4.27 -14.81
CA LEU A 192 -16.72 5.45 -14.00
C LEU A 192 -15.29 5.95 -14.31
N ALA A 193 -15.18 7.20 -14.73
CA ALA A 193 -13.88 7.85 -14.91
C ALA A 193 -13.33 8.36 -13.58
N LEU A 194 -12.15 7.89 -13.19
CA LEU A 194 -11.43 8.38 -12.00
C LEU A 194 -10.73 9.70 -12.35
N THR A 195 -11.37 10.81 -12.02
CA THR A 195 -10.86 12.15 -12.33
C THR A 195 -10.61 12.97 -11.08
N ARG A 196 -9.64 13.89 -11.15
CA ARG A 196 -9.37 14.84 -10.08
C ARG A 196 -10.59 15.74 -9.76
N GLN A 197 -11.43 16.04 -10.76
CA GLN A 197 -12.67 16.80 -10.53
C GLN A 197 -13.63 16.03 -9.62
N LEU A 198 -13.83 14.73 -9.87
CA LEU A 198 -14.67 13.88 -9.03
C LEU A 198 -14.11 13.78 -7.60
N GLU A 199 -12.80 13.62 -7.46
CA GLU A 199 -12.12 13.58 -6.15
C GLU A 199 -12.37 14.85 -5.34
N LEU A 200 -12.16 16.02 -5.94
CA LEU A 200 -12.37 17.30 -5.27
C LEU A 200 -13.86 17.59 -5.03
N GLN A 201 -14.76 17.10 -5.87
CA GLN A 201 -16.21 17.20 -5.63
C GLN A 201 -16.61 16.38 -4.40
N LEU A 202 -16.15 15.11 -4.31
CA LEU A 202 -16.39 14.25 -3.15
C LEU A 202 -15.83 14.86 -1.86
N TRP A 203 -14.63 15.45 -1.94
CA TRP A 203 -14.03 16.16 -0.80
C TRP A 203 -14.91 17.32 -0.32
N ARG A 204 -15.40 18.17 -1.21
CA ARG A 204 -16.28 19.30 -0.85
C ARG A 204 -17.58 18.83 -0.19
N GLU A 205 -18.11 17.69 -0.57
CA GLU A 205 -19.34 17.12 -0.03
C GLU A 205 -19.11 16.49 1.36
N ALA A 206 -17.91 15.97 1.64
CA ALA A 206 -17.63 15.16 2.82
C ALA A 206 -16.70 15.83 3.85
N THR A 207 -16.12 17.01 3.53
CA THR A 207 -15.09 17.63 4.37
C THR A 207 -15.66 18.19 5.66
N THR A 208 -14.88 18.10 6.75
CA THR A 208 -15.11 18.84 8.00
C THR A 208 -14.71 20.30 7.94
N ILE A 209 -14.24 20.79 6.77
CA ILE A 209 -13.71 22.11 6.45
C ILE A 209 -12.38 22.38 7.16
N PHE A 210 -12.29 22.18 8.46
CA PHE A 210 -11.09 22.40 9.27
C PHE A 210 -10.61 21.13 9.96
N MET A 211 -9.31 21.09 10.20
CA MET A 211 -8.62 20.17 11.10
C MET A 211 -7.57 20.93 11.92
N THR A 212 -6.74 20.21 12.66
CA THR A 212 -5.68 20.78 13.51
C THR A 212 -4.75 21.72 12.73
N SER A 213 -4.41 21.34 11.49
CA SER A 213 -3.61 22.14 10.56
C SER A 213 -4.10 21.94 9.13
N GLY A 214 -4.16 23.01 8.34
CA GLY A 214 -4.51 22.95 6.92
C GLY A 214 -6.01 22.74 6.64
N HIS A 215 -6.30 22.13 5.50
CA HIS A 215 -7.65 21.79 5.06
C HIS A 215 -8.20 20.57 5.84
N GLY A 216 -9.51 20.55 6.05
CA GLY A 216 -10.20 19.41 6.67
C GLY A 216 -10.17 18.18 5.77
N GLY A 217 -9.88 17.02 6.37
CA GLY A 217 -10.18 15.74 5.75
C GLY A 217 -11.69 15.48 5.70
N CYS A 218 -12.07 14.27 5.29
CA CYS A 218 -13.48 13.88 5.24
C CYS A 218 -13.91 13.18 6.52
N SER A 219 -15.10 13.54 7.02
CA SER A 219 -15.73 12.83 8.13
C SER A 219 -16.33 11.51 7.65
N PRO A 220 -16.52 10.51 8.55
CA PRO A 220 -17.25 9.30 8.22
C PRO A 220 -18.68 9.58 7.75
N GLN A 221 -19.35 10.54 8.38
CA GLN A 221 -20.71 10.96 8.05
C GLN A 221 -20.78 11.57 6.65
N GLY A 222 -19.86 12.47 6.33
CA GLY A 222 -19.79 13.10 5.01
C GLY A 222 -19.48 12.10 3.90
N LEU A 223 -18.56 11.14 4.12
CA LEU A 223 -18.27 10.07 3.16
C LEU A 223 -19.46 9.13 2.94
N ALA A 224 -20.18 8.79 4.02
CA ALA A 224 -21.38 7.97 3.93
C ALA A 224 -22.48 8.67 3.11
N LEU A 225 -22.70 9.96 3.33
CA LEU A 225 -23.64 10.75 2.53
C LEU A 225 -23.20 10.86 1.07
N ALA A 226 -21.94 11.14 0.81
CA ALA A 226 -21.40 11.23 -0.55
C ALA A 226 -21.54 9.91 -1.34
N ALA A 227 -21.39 8.77 -0.66
CA ALA A 227 -21.64 7.45 -1.23
C ALA A 227 -23.13 7.20 -1.50
N ASN A 228 -23.99 7.51 -0.52
CA ASN A 228 -25.43 7.32 -0.63
C ASN A 228 -26.07 8.20 -1.70
N HIS A 229 -25.67 9.47 -1.84
CA HIS A 229 -26.11 10.37 -2.91
C HIS A 229 -25.77 9.86 -4.32
N ARG A 230 -24.78 8.97 -4.43
CA ARG A 230 -24.42 8.29 -5.71
C ARG A 230 -25.09 6.96 -5.90
N GLY A 231 -26.12 6.69 -5.07
CA GLY A 231 -26.97 5.50 -5.18
C GLY A 231 -26.31 4.22 -4.65
N LEU A 232 -25.23 4.31 -3.86
CA LEU A 232 -24.69 3.14 -3.20
C LEU A 232 -25.50 2.81 -1.95
N LYS A 233 -25.73 1.52 -1.71
CA LYS A 233 -26.16 1.04 -0.40
C LYS A 233 -25.03 1.30 0.59
N THR A 234 -25.32 2.03 1.66
CA THR A 234 -24.30 2.54 2.57
C THR A 234 -24.63 2.18 4.02
N SER A 235 -23.63 1.67 4.74
CA SER A 235 -23.68 1.50 6.20
C SER A 235 -22.55 2.28 6.84
N LEU A 236 -22.86 3.05 7.88
CA LEU A 236 -21.90 3.81 8.66
C LEU A 236 -21.69 3.12 10.01
N VAL A 237 -20.50 2.61 10.25
CA VAL A 237 -20.11 1.98 11.52
C VAL A 237 -19.22 2.92 12.30
N CYS A 238 -19.60 3.27 13.54
CA CYS A 238 -18.80 4.08 14.45
C CYS A 238 -18.83 3.49 15.86
N ASN A 239 -17.72 3.56 16.59
CA ASN A 239 -17.65 3.07 17.97
C ASN A 239 -18.19 4.07 19.00
N SER A 240 -18.32 5.36 18.65
CA SER A 240 -18.87 6.42 19.50
C SER A 240 -19.62 7.46 18.67
N ASP A 241 -20.39 8.30 19.35
CA ASP A 241 -21.13 9.43 18.76
C ASP A 241 -20.33 10.75 18.84
N ASP A 242 -19.04 10.67 19.20
CA ASP A 242 -18.17 11.84 19.30
C ASP A 242 -17.97 12.50 17.92
N ILE A 243 -17.79 13.83 17.94
CA ILE A 243 -17.48 14.58 16.73
C ILE A 243 -16.04 14.26 16.30
N PRO A 244 -15.84 13.64 15.13
CA PRO A 244 -14.50 13.25 14.70
C PRO A 244 -13.58 14.46 14.53
N PHE A 245 -12.30 14.30 14.91
CA PHE A 245 -11.20 15.26 14.71
C PHE A 245 -11.26 16.55 15.52
N ILE A 246 -12.35 16.87 16.25
CA ILE A 246 -12.53 18.15 16.95
C ILE A 246 -11.51 18.35 18.09
N ASN A 247 -11.13 17.28 18.78
CA ASN A 247 -10.21 17.35 19.95
C ASN A 247 -8.80 17.85 19.62
N GLY A 248 -8.38 17.80 18.36
CA GLY A 248 -7.09 18.32 17.90
C GLY A 248 -7.11 19.82 17.59
N VAL A 249 -8.28 20.43 17.46
CA VAL A 249 -8.44 21.82 17.02
C VAL A 249 -8.40 22.76 18.22
N ARG A 250 -7.54 23.79 18.17
CA ARG A 250 -7.37 24.76 19.28
C ARG A 250 -8.27 26.00 19.16
N SER A 251 -8.66 26.38 17.95
CA SER A 251 -9.48 27.56 17.71
C SER A 251 -10.96 27.24 17.95
N GLU A 252 -11.60 27.97 18.87
CA GLU A 252 -13.03 27.81 19.15
C GLU A 252 -13.91 28.15 17.93
N GLU A 253 -13.51 29.12 17.11
CA GLU A 253 -14.17 29.43 15.85
C GLU A 253 -14.18 28.22 14.90
N LYS A 254 -13.01 27.56 14.73
CA LYS A 254 -12.91 26.37 13.89
C LYS A 254 -13.71 25.19 14.48
N LYS A 255 -13.73 25.02 15.81
CA LYS A 255 -14.56 24.00 16.45
C LYS A 255 -16.03 24.22 16.16
N SER A 256 -16.52 25.44 16.33
CA SER A 256 -17.92 25.79 16.04
C SER A 256 -18.31 25.50 14.60
N VAL A 257 -17.42 25.71 13.64
CA VAL A 257 -17.67 25.33 12.23
C VAL A 257 -17.75 23.81 12.08
N ILE A 258 -16.81 23.04 12.70
CA ILE A 258 -16.81 21.58 12.65
C ILE A 258 -18.10 21.02 13.28
N GLU A 259 -18.53 21.57 14.41
CA GLU A 259 -19.78 21.20 15.09
C GLU A 259 -21.00 21.44 14.20
N CYS A 260 -21.07 22.61 13.58
CA CYS A 260 -22.16 22.96 12.65
C CYS A 260 -22.21 22.01 11.45
N VAL A 261 -21.05 21.72 10.83
CA VAL A 261 -20.94 20.79 9.69
C VAL A 261 -21.32 19.38 10.12
N HIS A 262 -20.86 18.94 11.28
CA HIS A 262 -21.20 17.62 11.80
C HIS A 262 -22.71 17.48 12.06
N GLN A 263 -23.34 18.50 12.64
CA GLN A 263 -24.79 18.51 12.90
C GLN A 263 -25.58 18.43 11.60
N ASP A 264 -25.20 19.19 10.57
CA ASP A 264 -25.81 19.13 9.23
C ASP A 264 -25.70 17.70 8.63
N PHE A 265 -24.55 17.04 8.79
CA PHE A 265 -24.41 15.65 8.32
C PHE A 265 -25.31 14.69 9.09
N ILE A 266 -25.43 14.82 10.41
CA ILE A 266 -26.31 13.96 11.23
C ILE A 266 -27.77 14.13 10.81
N GLU A 267 -28.22 15.36 10.59
CA GLU A 267 -29.59 15.63 10.13
C GLU A 267 -29.86 14.99 8.77
N LYS A 268 -28.95 15.15 7.80
CA LYS A 268 -29.07 14.52 6.47
C LYS A 268 -29.04 12.99 6.51
N ILE A 269 -28.23 12.40 7.39
CA ILE A 269 -28.20 10.94 7.58
C ILE A 269 -29.53 10.45 8.14
N ALA A 270 -30.15 11.18 9.06
CA ALA A 270 -31.46 10.82 9.63
C ALA A 270 -32.59 10.83 8.56
N GLU A 271 -32.44 11.62 7.50
CA GLU A 271 -33.38 11.68 6.37
C GLU A 271 -33.05 10.67 5.25
N SER A 272 -31.93 9.96 5.34
CA SER A 272 -31.41 9.02 4.33
C SER A 272 -31.74 7.55 4.66
N ASP A 273 -31.40 6.65 3.75
CA ASP A 273 -31.47 5.19 3.97
C ASP A 273 -30.12 4.60 4.45
N ILE A 274 -29.19 5.45 4.94
CA ILE A 274 -27.91 5.02 5.51
C ILE A 274 -28.15 4.25 6.81
N GLN A 275 -27.66 3.01 6.86
CA GLN A 275 -27.71 2.21 8.09
C GLN A 275 -26.61 2.66 9.06
N GLN A 276 -27.02 3.17 10.23
CA GLN A 276 -26.09 3.54 11.29
C GLN A 276 -25.89 2.39 12.27
N ILE A 277 -24.63 2.03 12.54
CA ILE A 277 -24.26 0.89 13.39
C ILE A 277 -23.25 1.37 14.43
N LYS A 278 -23.61 1.23 15.70
CA LYS A 278 -22.71 1.55 16.83
C LYS A 278 -21.96 0.28 17.25
N ALA A 279 -20.75 0.12 16.75
CA ALA A 279 -19.89 -1.04 17.03
C ALA A 279 -18.40 -0.68 16.90
N PRO A 280 -17.50 -1.40 17.57
CA PRO A 280 -16.08 -1.31 17.26
C PRO A 280 -15.82 -1.83 15.83
N VAL A 281 -14.84 -1.20 15.16
CA VAL A 281 -14.38 -1.67 13.86
C VAL A 281 -13.17 -2.57 14.07
N ASP A 282 -13.24 -3.81 13.59
CA ASP A 282 -12.16 -4.77 13.62
C ASP A 282 -12.17 -5.68 12.36
N ALA A 283 -11.16 -6.55 12.24
CA ALA A 283 -11.06 -7.45 11.10
C ALA A 283 -12.23 -8.44 11.01
N ALA A 284 -12.82 -8.86 12.14
CA ALA A 284 -13.94 -9.80 12.16
C ALA A 284 -15.22 -9.15 11.60
N LEU A 285 -15.53 -7.94 12.05
CA LEU A 285 -16.64 -7.15 11.53
C LEU A 285 -16.47 -6.92 10.01
N LEU A 286 -15.28 -6.51 9.58
CA LEU A 286 -15.02 -6.25 8.16
C LEU A 286 -15.15 -7.52 7.33
N SER A 287 -14.67 -8.67 7.81
CA SER A 287 -14.81 -9.95 7.12
C SER A 287 -16.27 -10.31 6.84
N GLU A 288 -17.20 -9.98 7.77
CA GLU A 288 -18.62 -10.22 7.58
C GLU A 288 -19.21 -9.43 6.39
N TYR A 289 -18.81 -8.16 6.22
CA TYR A 289 -19.26 -7.33 5.10
C TYR A 289 -18.60 -7.72 3.78
N LEU A 290 -17.28 -7.90 3.79
CA LEU A 290 -16.53 -8.23 2.59
C LEU A 290 -16.91 -9.61 1.99
N SER A 291 -17.28 -10.57 2.84
CA SER A 291 -17.80 -11.87 2.39
C SER A 291 -19.11 -11.78 1.60
N LYS A 292 -19.83 -10.65 1.74
CA LYS A 292 -21.06 -10.34 0.99
C LYS A 292 -20.78 -9.53 -0.29
N GLY A 293 -19.51 -9.31 -0.62
CA GLY A 293 -19.09 -8.49 -1.77
C GLY A 293 -19.17 -6.97 -1.53
N GLU A 294 -19.28 -6.54 -0.29
CA GLU A 294 -19.25 -5.13 0.09
C GLU A 294 -17.81 -4.66 0.27
N LEU A 295 -17.51 -3.37 0.11
CA LEU A 295 -16.20 -2.77 0.34
C LEU A 295 -16.25 -1.81 1.54
N ALA A 296 -15.12 -1.62 2.21
CA ALA A 296 -15.07 -0.83 3.43
C ALA A 296 -13.99 0.26 3.38
N LEU A 297 -14.42 1.53 3.42
CA LEU A 297 -13.53 2.65 3.71
C LEU A 297 -13.30 2.68 5.22
N VAL A 298 -12.07 2.57 5.68
CA VAL A 298 -11.75 2.46 7.12
C VAL A 298 -10.85 3.60 7.56
N LEU A 299 -11.22 4.24 8.67
CA LEU A 299 -10.42 5.29 9.30
C LEU A 299 -9.30 4.66 10.13
N ILE A 300 -8.05 5.02 9.79
CA ILE A 300 -6.87 4.59 10.53
C ILE A 300 -6.03 5.79 11.00
N SER A 301 -5.07 5.53 11.87
CA SER A 301 -3.93 6.42 12.09
C SER A 301 -2.80 6.03 11.15
N SER A 302 -2.29 6.97 10.36
CA SER A 302 -1.16 6.71 9.44
C SER A 302 0.17 6.43 10.15
N TYR A 303 0.22 6.58 11.49
CA TYR A 303 1.45 6.47 12.28
C TYR A 303 2.25 5.18 12.03
N ARG A 304 1.55 4.06 11.80
CA ARG A 304 2.19 2.77 11.54
C ARG A 304 2.74 2.64 10.11
N LEU A 305 2.20 3.41 9.17
CA LEU A 305 2.61 3.38 7.76
C LEU A 305 3.75 4.36 7.48
N ASN A 306 3.69 5.58 8.05
CA ASN A 306 4.64 6.66 7.73
C ASN A 306 5.07 7.50 8.93
N GLN A 307 4.80 7.03 10.18
CA GLN A 307 5.08 7.74 11.45
C GLN A 307 4.36 9.10 11.60
N SER A 308 3.48 9.46 10.70
CA SER A 308 2.62 10.64 10.84
C SER A 308 1.43 10.33 11.75
N LYS A 309 1.14 11.21 12.70
CA LYS A 309 -0.04 11.09 13.57
C LYS A 309 -1.25 11.78 12.92
N SER A 310 -1.55 11.39 11.70
CA SER A 310 -2.67 11.95 10.95
C SER A 310 -3.81 10.93 10.81
N PRO A 311 -5.09 11.37 10.81
CA PRO A 311 -6.18 10.50 10.39
C PRO A 311 -6.03 10.21 8.90
N HIS A 312 -6.29 8.97 8.52
CA HIS A 312 -6.13 8.53 7.15
C HIS A 312 -7.20 7.51 6.78
N TRP A 313 -7.70 7.58 5.55
CA TRP A 313 -8.66 6.64 5.01
C TRP A 313 -7.95 5.66 4.10
N ILE A 314 -8.26 4.37 4.28
CA ILE A 314 -7.85 3.27 3.41
C ILE A 314 -9.09 2.51 2.92
N LEU A 315 -8.98 1.86 1.77
CA LEU A 315 -10.02 0.98 1.27
C LEU A 315 -9.68 -0.47 1.56
N VAL A 316 -10.38 -1.11 2.49
CA VAL A 316 -10.24 -2.54 2.76
C VAL A 316 -11.00 -3.30 1.69
N VAL A 317 -10.30 -4.21 1.02
CA VAL A 317 -10.79 -4.94 -0.16
C VAL A 317 -10.99 -6.44 0.11
N SER A 318 -10.27 -6.99 1.09
CA SER A 318 -10.37 -8.41 1.45
C SER A 318 -9.86 -8.67 2.86
N VAL A 319 -10.38 -9.72 3.50
CA VAL A 319 -9.94 -10.21 4.81
C VAL A 319 -9.82 -11.74 4.73
N SER A 320 -8.66 -12.28 5.10
CA SER A 320 -8.43 -13.71 5.30
C SER A 320 -8.36 -14.04 6.79
N ASP A 321 -8.13 -15.31 7.14
CA ASP A 321 -7.96 -15.74 8.54
C ASP A 321 -6.77 -15.07 9.25
N THR A 322 -5.80 -14.54 8.50
CA THR A 322 -4.55 -14.00 9.05
C THR A 322 -4.35 -12.52 8.70
N PHE A 323 -4.77 -12.10 7.51
CA PHE A 323 -4.46 -10.78 6.95
C PHE A 323 -5.71 -10.00 6.57
N VAL A 324 -5.61 -8.68 6.71
CA VAL A 324 -6.46 -7.69 6.08
C VAL A 324 -5.70 -7.10 4.89
N TYR A 325 -6.35 -7.00 3.74
CA TYR A 325 -5.77 -6.43 2.51
C TYR A 325 -6.49 -5.12 2.19
N PHE A 326 -5.71 -4.08 1.92
CA PHE A 326 -6.28 -2.77 1.62
C PHE A 326 -5.51 -2.03 0.53
N HIS A 327 -6.16 -1.03 -0.05
CA HIS A 327 -5.55 -0.02 -0.88
C HIS A 327 -5.29 1.23 -0.05
N ASP A 328 -4.08 1.75 -0.12
CA ASP A 328 -3.69 3.05 0.43
C ASP A 328 -3.68 4.07 -0.70
N PRO A 329 -4.53 5.12 -0.68
CA PRO A 329 -4.52 6.15 -1.70
C PRO A 329 -3.31 7.09 -1.62
N ASP A 330 -2.56 7.07 -0.51
CA ASP A 330 -1.37 7.90 -0.30
C ASP A 330 -0.13 7.19 -0.84
N VAL A 331 0.36 7.68 -1.97
CA VAL A 331 1.61 7.22 -2.58
C VAL A 331 2.71 8.20 -2.19
N ASP A 332 3.54 7.79 -1.24
CA ASP A 332 4.67 8.58 -0.76
C ASP A 332 5.86 8.43 -1.71
N TRP A 333 5.91 9.28 -2.73
CA TRP A 333 7.00 9.30 -3.72
C TRP A 333 8.37 9.63 -3.13
N ASP A 334 8.41 10.37 -2.01
CA ASP A 334 9.66 10.76 -1.35
C ASP A 334 10.32 9.57 -0.64
N ASP A 335 9.53 8.58 -0.20
CA ASP A 335 9.99 7.33 0.41
C ASP A 335 10.21 6.19 -0.61
N ASN A 336 10.33 6.50 -1.91
CA ASN A 336 10.46 5.52 -3.00
C ASN A 336 9.30 4.51 -3.06
N LYS A 337 8.14 4.85 -2.52
CA LYS A 337 6.91 4.08 -2.72
C LYS A 337 6.34 4.38 -4.09
N SER A 338 5.89 3.35 -4.76
CA SER A 338 5.19 3.47 -6.04
C SER A 338 3.69 3.16 -5.84
N VAL A 339 2.88 3.51 -6.82
CA VAL A 339 1.46 3.10 -6.89
C VAL A 339 1.32 1.60 -6.63
N THR A 340 2.31 0.82 -7.08
CA THR A 340 2.35 -0.63 -6.93
C THR A 340 2.48 -1.09 -5.48
N ASP A 341 3.11 -0.29 -4.61
CA ASP A 341 3.26 -0.62 -3.19
C ASP A 341 1.99 -0.31 -2.39
N SER A 342 1.07 0.47 -2.97
CA SER A 342 -0.12 1.00 -2.30
C SER A 342 -1.39 0.19 -2.56
N GLY A 343 -1.36 -0.81 -3.45
CA GLY A 343 -2.48 -1.71 -3.74
C GLY A 343 -2.37 -3.08 -3.07
N TYR A 344 -3.48 -3.62 -2.57
CA TYR A 344 -3.56 -4.94 -1.92
C TYR A 344 -2.49 -5.14 -0.83
N ILE A 345 -2.30 -4.15 0.04
CA ILE A 345 -1.30 -4.18 1.11
C ILE A 345 -1.74 -5.19 2.17
N PRO A 346 -0.96 -6.25 2.45
CA PRO A 346 -1.28 -7.22 3.49
C PRO A 346 -0.81 -6.74 4.87
N VAL A 347 -1.71 -6.77 5.84
CA VAL A 347 -1.43 -6.48 7.26
C VAL A 347 -2.02 -7.56 8.12
N THR A 348 -1.32 -8.05 9.14
CA THR A 348 -1.91 -9.00 10.09
C THR A 348 -3.08 -8.36 10.85
N HIS A 349 -4.07 -9.14 11.28
CA HIS A 349 -5.19 -8.66 12.09
C HIS A 349 -4.73 -7.89 13.32
N LYS A 350 -3.66 -8.36 13.99
CA LYS A 350 -3.08 -7.69 15.16
C LYS A 350 -2.56 -6.30 14.83
N GLU A 351 -1.86 -6.14 13.71
CA GLU A 351 -1.31 -4.85 13.32
C GLU A 351 -2.41 -3.93 12.80
N PHE A 352 -3.37 -4.47 12.02
CA PHE A 352 -4.54 -3.74 11.56
C PHE A 352 -5.34 -3.15 12.74
N ASN A 353 -5.62 -3.94 13.78
CA ASN A 353 -6.31 -3.47 14.99
C ASN A 353 -5.54 -2.37 15.74
N ARG A 354 -4.22 -2.30 15.56
CA ARG A 354 -3.40 -1.18 16.08
C ARG A 354 -3.48 0.07 15.22
N MET A 355 -3.79 -0.07 13.94
CA MET A 355 -3.92 1.06 13.00
C MET A 355 -5.32 1.69 13.06
N ILE A 356 -6.38 0.90 13.25
CA ILE A 356 -7.77 1.38 13.22
C ILE A 356 -7.99 2.50 14.24
N GLY A 357 -8.66 3.55 13.78
CA GLY A 357 -9.11 4.66 14.59
C GLY A 357 -8.07 5.72 14.87
N TYR A 358 -8.54 6.88 15.31
CA TYR A 358 -7.75 8.08 15.50
C TYR A 358 -8.15 8.84 16.77
N GLY A 359 -7.21 9.57 17.36
CA GLY A 359 -7.44 10.47 18.48
C GLY A 359 -7.48 9.82 19.87
N LYS A 360 -7.90 10.61 20.87
CA LYS A 360 -8.11 10.19 22.26
C LYS A 360 -9.41 10.81 22.77
N PRO A 361 -10.43 10.01 23.15
CA PRO A 361 -10.49 8.55 23.02
C PRO A 361 -10.36 8.11 21.55
N ARG A 362 -10.04 6.85 21.32
CA ARG A 362 -9.79 6.31 19.98
C ARG A 362 -11.11 6.19 19.21
N TYR A 363 -11.40 7.14 18.37
CA TYR A 363 -12.56 7.14 17.48
C TYR A 363 -12.32 6.18 16.32
N GLN A 364 -13.20 5.20 16.13
CA GLN A 364 -13.14 4.22 15.04
C GLN A 364 -14.34 4.42 14.13
N ALA A 365 -14.11 4.37 12.82
CA ALA A 365 -15.17 4.46 11.83
C ALA A 365 -14.87 3.63 10.59
N ALA A 366 -15.94 3.09 10.00
CA ALA A 366 -15.92 2.49 8.67
C ALA A 366 -17.18 2.91 7.89
N VAL A 367 -16.99 3.21 6.61
CA VAL A 367 -18.08 3.40 5.65
C VAL A 367 -18.11 2.19 4.73
N ILE A 368 -19.16 1.38 4.88
CA ILE A 368 -19.35 0.16 4.09
C ILE A 368 -20.24 0.49 2.89
N VAL A 369 -19.82 0.09 1.71
CA VAL A 369 -20.52 0.39 0.48
C VAL A 369 -20.71 -0.84 -0.40
N SER A 370 -21.84 -0.91 -1.07
CA SER A 370 -22.14 -1.93 -2.08
C SER A 370 -23.08 -1.37 -3.15
N PRO A 371 -23.21 -2.05 -4.32
CA PRO A 371 -24.18 -1.65 -5.32
C PRO A 371 -25.60 -1.61 -4.74
N SER A 372 -26.38 -0.58 -5.10
CA SER A 372 -27.79 -0.57 -4.73
C SER A 372 -28.58 -1.58 -5.57
N ASN A 373 -29.40 -2.39 -4.93
CA ASN A 373 -30.35 -3.28 -5.62
C ASN A 373 -31.55 -2.52 -6.21
N LYS A 374 -31.55 -1.18 -6.19
CA LYS A 374 -32.61 -0.40 -6.83
C LYS A 374 -32.41 -0.46 -8.35
N LYS A 375 -33.19 -1.33 -9.01
CA LYS A 375 -33.40 -1.29 -10.47
C LYS A 375 -34.31 -0.12 -10.82
#